data_a395c47964ddfa886fc3bbe14d1ddbe9
#
_entry.id   a395c47964ddfa886fc3bbe14d1ddbe9
#
_cell.length_a   1.000
_cell.length_b   1.000
_cell.length_c   1.000
_cell.angle_alpha   90.00
_cell.angle_beta   90.00
_cell.angle_gamma   90.00
#
_symmetry.space_group_name_H-M   'P 1'
#
loop_
_entity.id
_entity.type
_entity.pdbx_description
1 polymer ?
#
loop_
_entity_poly.entity_id
_entity_poly.type
_entity_poly.pdbx_seq_one_letter_code
_entity_poly.pdbx_strand_id
1 'polypeptide(L)'
;MQAVSEMVDDMLLLFIEGQINGNNAMMLEQNLQAHMDKASYRIALDFSGVDYISSAGLRVVLWLAKQLREHAGALALFGLRQNVLEIFEMCGFVDILPIVENREAALAKIKSA
;
A
#
# COMPACT_ATOMS: atom_id res chain seq x y z
N MET A 1 -5.06 12.98 -6.03
CA MET A 1 -4.97 11.80 -5.16
C MET A 1 -5.42 12.16 -3.77
N GLN A 2 -6.20 11.30 -3.15
CA GLN A 2 -6.60 11.43 -1.76
C GLN A 2 -6.23 10.14 -1.02
N ALA A 3 -5.90 10.28 0.27
CA ALA A 3 -5.58 9.14 1.11
C ALA A 3 -6.29 9.32 2.45
N VAL A 4 -7.11 8.34 2.82
CA VAL A 4 -7.90 8.37 4.06
C VAL A 4 -7.49 7.18 4.90
N SER A 5 -7.11 7.44 6.15
CA SER A 5 -6.65 6.40 7.07
C SER A 5 -7.74 5.99 8.03
N GLU A 6 -7.73 4.70 8.36
CA GLU A 6 -8.63 4.10 9.35
C GLU A 6 -7.80 3.11 10.17
N MET A 7 -7.95 3.15 11.48
CA MET A 7 -7.32 2.15 12.34
C MET A 7 -8.29 1.00 12.58
N VAL A 8 -7.82 -0.23 12.35
CA VAL A 8 -8.57 -1.45 12.64
C VAL A 8 -7.70 -2.25 13.61
N ASP A 9 -8.04 -2.25 14.89
CA ASP A 9 -7.19 -2.73 15.97
C ASP A 9 -5.85 -1.97 15.92
N ASP A 10 -4.73 -2.66 15.81
CA ASP A 10 -3.40 -2.02 15.68
C ASP A 10 -2.96 -1.90 14.21
N MET A 11 -3.86 -2.15 13.28
CA MET A 11 -3.55 -2.13 11.85
C MET A 11 -4.02 -0.83 11.22
N LEU A 12 -3.19 -0.23 10.38
CA LEU A 12 -3.56 0.93 9.59
C LEU A 12 -4.11 0.49 8.26
N LEU A 13 -5.32 0.93 7.95
CA LEU A 13 -5.92 0.76 6.63
C LEU A 13 -5.88 2.12 5.93
N LEU A 14 -5.19 2.19 4.81
CA LEU A 14 -5.08 3.43 4.05
C LEU A 14 -5.80 3.27 2.71
N PHE A 15 -6.92 3.99 2.54
CA PHE A 15 -7.65 4.05 1.28
C PHE A 15 -7.02 5.14 0.42
N ILE A 16 -6.64 4.78 -0.81
CA ILE A 16 -6.03 5.70 -1.76
C ILE A 16 -6.96 5.84 -2.95
N GLU A 17 -7.21 7.07 -3.38
CA GLU A 17 -8.11 7.37 -4.49
C GLU A 17 -7.42 8.27 -5.51
N GLY A 18 -7.65 7.98 -6.79
CA GLY A 18 -7.12 8.76 -7.90
C GLY A 18 -5.85 8.16 -8.47
N GLN A 19 -5.10 8.98 -9.18
CA GLN A 19 -3.83 8.55 -9.79
C GLN A 19 -2.69 8.74 -8.81
N ILE A 20 -1.76 7.78 -8.80
CA ILE A 20 -0.49 7.94 -8.10
C ILE A 20 0.57 8.17 -9.18
N ASN A 21 1.11 9.38 -9.23
CA ASN A 21 2.02 9.79 -10.29
C ASN A 21 3.22 10.56 -9.73
N GLY A 22 4.08 11.06 -10.63
CA GLY A 22 5.29 11.76 -10.23
C GLY A 22 5.05 13.05 -9.44
N ASN A 23 3.84 13.65 -9.59
CA ASN A 23 3.52 14.88 -8.90
C ASN A 23 3.05 14.67 -7.46
N ASN A 24 2.53 13.49 -7.13
CA ASN A 24 1.96 13.22 -5.80
C ASN A 24 2.57 12.04 -5.06
N ALA A 25 3.49 11.32 -5.69
CA ALA A 25 4.12 10.16 -5.04
C ALA A 25 4.83 10.54 -3.74
N MET A 26 5.48 11.69 -3.70
CA MET A 26 6.17 12.16 -2.48
C MET A 26 5.17 12.47 -1.36
N MET A 27 3.99 13.01 -1.70
CA MET A 27 2.95 13.25 -0.70
C MET A 27 2.49 11.93 -0.07
N LEU A 28 2.36 10.89 -0.88
CA LEU A 28 2.00 9.56 -0.39
C LEU A 28 3.10 9.02 0.54
N GLU A 29 4.35 9.14 0.13
CA GLU A 29 5.48 8.71 0.95
C GLU A 29 5.49 9.43 2.30
N GLN A 30 5.30 10.75 2.30
CA GLN A 30 5.27 11.54 3.53
C GLN A 30 4.10 11.16 4.43
N ASN A 31 2.94 10.87 3.85
CA ASN A 31 1.78 10.40 4.59
C ASN A 31 2.08 9.08 5.30
N LEU A 32 2.67 8.14 4.57
CA LEU A 32 3.03 6.84 5.13
C LEU A 32 4.11 6.98 6.19
N GLN A 33 5.11 7.83 5.95
CA GLN A 33 6.18 8.06 6.93
C GLN A 33 5.61 8.63 8.23
N ALA A 34 4.65 9.55 8.15
CA ALA A 34 4.03 10.13 9.33
C ALA A 34 3.32 9.07 10.18
N HIS A 35 2.68 8.09 9.54
CA HIS A 35 2.07 6.97 10.26
C HIS A 35 3.12 6.06 10.91
N MET A 36 4.20 5.78 10.20
CA MET A 36 5.29 4.96 10.75
C MET A 36 5.98 5.67 11.92
N ASP A 37 6.09 7.00 11.87
CA ASP A 37 6.65 7.80 12.98
C ASP A 37 5.79 7.67 14.24
N LYS A 38 4.53 7.28 14.11
CA LYS A 38 3.62 6.98 15.22
C LYS A 38 3.58 5.49 15.53
N ALA A 39 4.58 4.74 15.07
CA ALA A 39 4.73 3.30 15.27
C ALA A 39 3.64 2.45 14.61
N SER A 40 3.06 2.93 13.50
CA SER A 40 2.12 2.15 12.69
C SER A 40 2.90 1.40 11.62
N TYR A 41 3.30 0.16 11.94
CA TYR A 41 4.10 -0.67 11.03
C TYR A 41 3.32 -1.85 10.44
N ARG A 42 2.01 -1.90 10.66
CA ARG A 42 1.11 -2.95 10.11
C ARG A 42 0.08 -2.23 9.24
N ILE A 43 0.31 -2.28 7.93
CA ILE A 43 -0.39 -1.41 6.98
C ILE A 43 -1.03 -2.22 5.87
N ALA A 44 -2.32 -1.97 5.63
CA ALA A 44 -3.04 -2.45 4.45
C ALA A 44 -3.34 -1.26 3.55
N LEU A 45 -2.98 -1.37 2.28
CA LEU A 45 -3.28 -0.34 1.28
C LEU A 45 -4.49 -0.78 0.45
N ASP A 46 -5.54 0.03 0.50
CA ASP A 46 -6.75 -0.17 -0.30
C ASP A 46 -6.58 0.60 -1.61
N PHE A 47 -6.38 -0.15 -2.69
CA PHE A 47 -6.19 0.40 -4.03
C PHE A 47 -7.47 0.45 -4.87
N SER A 48 -8.63 0.17 -4.27
CA SER A 48 -9.88 0.11 -5.03
C SER A 48 -10.23 1.44 -5.70
N GLY A 49 -9.75 2.55 -5.15
CA GLY A 49 -9.93 3.87 -5.73
C GLY A 49 -8.80 4.33 -6.64
N VAL A 50 -7.74 3.52 -6.82
CA VAL A 50 -6.59 3.90 -7.63
C VAL A 50 -6.83 3.49 -9.08
N ASP A 51 -6.81 4.47 -9.99
CA ASP A 51 -7.05 4.22 -11.42
C ASP A 51 -5.77 4.19 -12.26
N TYR A 52 -4.65 4.63 -11.70
CA TYR A 52 -3.35 4.54 -12.38
C TYR A 52 -2.22 4.68 -11.37
N ILE A 53 -1.10 4.00 -11.62
CA ILE A 53 0.12 4.16 -10.82
C ILE A 53 1.33 4.28 -11.75
N SER A 54 2.15 5.30 -11.50
CA SER A 54 3.39 5.54 -12.26
C SER A 54 4.57 4.80 -11.63
N SER A 55 5.72 4.84 -12.31
CA SER A 55 6.95 4.27 -11.75
C SER A 55 7.33 4.93 -10.42
N ALA A 56 7.07 6.23 -10.27
CA ALA A 56 7.32 6.93 -9.00
C ALA A 56 6.43 6.38 -7.89
N GLY A 57 5.16 6.09 -8.20
CA GLY A 57 4.24 5.48 -7.24
C GLY A 57 4.65 4.07 -6.87
N LEU A 58 5.07 3.27 -7.85
CA LEU A 58 5.56 1.92 -7.59
C LEU A 58 6.77 1.93 -6.66
N ARG A 59 7.65 2.91 -6.84
CA ARG A 59 8.82 3.07 -5.98
C ARG A 59 8.42 3.33 -4.54
N VAL A 60 7.38 4.12 -4.31
CA VAL A 60 6.88 4.39 -2.96
C VAL A 60 6.35 3.10 -2.32
N VAL A 61 5.62 2.28 -3.08
CA VAL A 61 5.11 1.00 -2.56
C VAL A 61 6.27 0.06 -2.19
N LEU A 62 7.30 -0.01 -3.02
CA LEU A 62 8.48 -0.83 -2.72
C LEU A 62 9.23 -0.31 -1.50
N TRP A 63 9.38 1.00 -1.41
CA TRP A 63 9.99 1.64 -0.24
C TRP A 63 9.22 1.29 1.03
N LEU A 64 7.89 1.36 0.98
CA LEU A 64 7.06 1.01 2.13
C LEU A 64 7.27 -0.44 2.54
N ALA A 65 7.27 -1.36 1.58
CA ALA A 65 7.48 -2.78 1.86
C ALA A 65 8.80 -3.01 2.58
N LYS A 66 9.85 -2.31 2.14
CA LYS A 66 11.17 -2.40 2.76
C LYS A 66 11.15 -1.85 4.18
N GLN A 67 10.55 -0.68 4.37
CA GLN A 67 10.47 -0.05 5.70
C GLN A 67 9.74 -0.94 6.69
N LEU A 68 8.62 -1.51 6.28
CA LEU A 68 7.84 -2.37 7.19
C LEU A 68 8.60 -3.65 7.52
N ARG A 69 9.33 -4.21 6.57
CA ARG A 69 10.17 -5.40 6.83
C ARG A 69 11.25 -5.08 7.85
N GLU A 70 11.88 -3.92 7.74
CA GLU A 70 12.96 -3.52 8.66
C GLU A 70 12.46 -3.28 10.08
N HIS A 71 11.17 -3.01 10.24
CA HIS A 71 10.55 -2.78 11.55
C HIS A 71 9.72 -3.97 12.03
N ALA A 72 9.93 -5.14 11.43
CA ALA A 72 9.16 -6.35 11.75
C ALA A 72 7.65 -6.13 11.60
N GLY A 73 7.26 -5.26 10.67
CA GLY A 73 5.88 -4.96 10.38
C GLY A 73 5.30 -5.88 9.33
N ALA A 74 4.15 -5.49 8.78
CA ALA A 74 3.47 -6.28 7.77
C ALA A 74 2.75 -5.36 6.78
N LEU A 75 2.68 -5.79 5.52
CA LEU A 75 2.03 -5.08 4.44
C LEU A 75 1.07 -6.00 3.71
N ALA A 76 -0.03 -5.44 3.26
CA ALA A 76 -0.89 -6.09 2.27
C ALA A 76 -1.47 -5.01 1.36
N LEU A 77 -1.63 -5.35 0.08
CA LEU A 77 -2.31 -4.50 -0.90
C LEU A 77 -3.55 -5.25 -1.37
N PHE A 78 -4.66 -4.56 -1.54
CA PHE A 78 -5.88 -5.20 -2.02
C PHE A 78 -6.72 -4.24 -2.86
N GLY A 79 -7.66 -4.82 -3.60
CA GLY A 79 -8.60 -4.04 -4.39
C GLY A 79 -8.01 -3.46 -5.67
N LEU A 80 -6.87 -3.97 -6.14
CA LEU A 80 -6.25 -3.45 -7.34
C LEU A 80 -7.15 -3.65 -8.55
N ARG A 81 -7.42 -2.56 -9.28
CA ARG A 81 -8.13 -2.64 -10.56
C ARG A 81 -7.26 -3.37 -11.57
N GLN A 82 -7.89 -3.97 -12.57
CA GLN A 82 -7.19 -4.82 -13.53
C GLN A 82 -6.02 -4.10 -14.22
N ASN A 83 -6.21 -2.85 -14.63
CA ASN A 83 -5.13 -2.10 -15.29
C ASN A 83 -3.97 -1.80 -14.35
N VAL A 84 -4.24 -1.58 -13.07
CA VAL A 84 -3.20 -1.34 -12.07
C VAL A 84 -2.47 -2.65 -11.76
N LEU A 85 -3.21 -3.73 -11.59
CA LEU A 85 -2.63 -5.05 -11.36
C LEU A 85 -1.70 -5.45 -12.52
N GLU A 86 -2.10 -5.17 -13.76
CA GLU A 86 -1.27 -5.45 -14.93
C GLU A 86 0.08 -4.70 -14.87
N ILE A 87 0.07 -3.46 -14.36
CA ILE A 87 1.31 -2.71 -14.21
C ILE A 87 2.24 -3.40 -13.20
N PHE A 88 1.68 -3.86 -12.08
CA PHE A 88 2.44 -4.62 -11.08
C PHE A 88 2.98 -5.92 -11.66
N GLU A 89 2.17 -6.62 -12.46
CA GLU A 89 2.58 -7.86 -13.12
C GLU A 89 3.72 -7.63 -14.10
N MET A 90 3.60 -6.59 -14.93
CA MET A 90 4.63 -6.26 -15.92
C MET A 90 5.97 -5.93 -15.28
N CYS A 91 5.95 -5.35 -14.09
CA CYS A 91 7.17 -5.00 -13.37
C CYS A 91 7.68 -6.14 -12.49
N GLY A 92 6.98 -7.28 -12.45
CA GLY A 92 7.37 -8.42 -11.63
C GLY A 92 7.07 -8.25 -10.14
N PHE A 93 6.28 -7.26 -9.77
CA PHE A 93 6.05 -6.92 -8.37
C PHE A 93 5.02 -7.82 -7.70
N VAL A 94 4.20 -8.55 -8.46
CA VAL A 94 3.22 -9.48 -7.88
C VAL A 94 3.90 -10.64 -7.15
N ASP A 95 5.14 -10.94 -7.51
CA ASP A 95 5.90 -12.02 -6.88
C ASP A 95 6.59 -11.60 -5.59
N ILE A 96 6.71 -10.29 -5.36
CA ILE A 96 7.45 -9.77 -4.20
C ILE A 96 6.60 -8.94 -3.25
N LEU A 97 5.39 -8.55 -3.68
CA LEU A 97 4.48 -7.75 -2.85
C LEU A 97 3.27 -8.60 -2.46
N PRO A 98 2.78 -8.45 -1.22
CA PRO A 98 1.64 -9.23 -0.72
C PRO A 98 0.32 -8.64 -1.22
N ILE A 99 -0.05 -8.99 -2.45
CA ILE A 99 -1.30 -8.54 -3.08
C ILE A 99 -2.36 -9.60 -2.85
N VAL A 100 -3.50 -9.18 -2.28
CA VAL A 100 -4.61 -10.06 -1.98
C VAL A 100 -5.91 -9.50 -2.57
N GLU A 101 -6.99 -10.26 -2.52
CA GLU A 101 -8.22 -9.92 -3.24
C GLU A 101 -9.04 -8.81 -2.60
N ASN A 102 -9.15 -8.81 -1.26
CA ASN A 102 -10.08 -7.92 -0.60
C ASN A 102 -9.59 -7.53 0.79
N ARG A 103 -10.36 -6.65 1.43
CA ARG A 103 -10.06 -6.11 2.75
C ARG A 103 -9.89 -7.22 3.80
N GLU A 104 -10.81 -8.18 3.80
CA GLU A 104 -10.77 -9.25 4.80
C GLU A 104 -9.50 -10.08 4.68
N ALA A 105 -9.12 -10.43 3.45
CA ALA A 105 -7.88 -11.17 3.20
C ALA A 105 -6.65 -10.36 3.61
N ALA A 106 -6.67 -9.04 3.36
CA ALA A 106 -5.56 -8.16 3.73
C ALA A 106 -5.38 -8.09 5.24
N LEU A 107 -6.46 -7.85 5.96
CA LEU A 107 -6.39 -7.75 7.42
C LEU A 107 -5.99 -9.09 8.05
N ALA A 108 -6.50 -10.20 7.53
CA ALA A 108 -6.13 -11.53 8.01
C ALA A 108 -4.64 -11.80 7.78
N LYS A 109 -4.11 -11.41 6.62
CA LYS A 109 -2.69 -11.59 6.30
C LYS A 109 -1.80 -10.78 7.25
N ILE A 110 -2.15 -9.54 7.50
CA ILE A 110 -1.39 -8.66 8.39
C ILE A 110 -1.46 -9.17 9.83
N LYS A 111 -2.65 -9.61 10.26
CA LYS A 111 -2.86 -10.10 11.62
C LYS A 111 -2.04 -11.35 11.91
N SER A 112 -1.84 -12.20 10.92
CA SER A 112 -1.11 -13.47 11.08
C SER A 112 0.40 -13.32 10.89
N ALA A 113 0.86 -12.14 10.51
CA ALA A 113 2.28 -11.90 10.25
C ALA A 113 3.08 -11.74 11.55
#